data_9cbb5f286e2b8fab1f619905e8956d1e
#
_entry.id   9cbb5f286e2b8fab1f619905e8956d1e
#
_cell.length_a   1.000
_cell.length_b   1.000
_cell.length_c   1.000
_cell.angle_alpha   90.00
_cell.angle_beta   90.00
_cell.angle_gamma   90.00
#
_symmetry.space_group_name_H-M   'P 1'
#
loop_
_entity.id
_entity.type
_entity.pdbx_description
1 polymer ?
#
loop_
_entity_poly.entity_id
_entity_poly.type
_entity_poly.pdbx_seq_one_letter_code
_entity_poly.pdbx_strand_id
1 'polypeptide(L)'
;DSDIACYSRPEVGNHILIGSEDPECDIRHEVDPDNWDNNFSEQWTTQAMRQAQRIPSLGITSKMRGAVDLYDVTEDWAPIYDKSSIHGYFMAIGTSGNQFKNAPVAGKIMSALISHADAKKDHDVAPAQIKLDRIGHNLDLTHFSRLRNINPDSSFSVLG
;
A
#
# COMPACT_ATOMS: atom_id res chain seq x y z
N ASP A 1 -0.31 16.60 -2.58
CA ASP A 1 0.37 17.90 -2.35
C ASP A 1 1.12 17.83 -1.03
N SER A 2 2.44 17.66 -1.12
CA SER A 2 3.33 17.46 0.04
C SER A 2 3.33 18.61 1.04
N ASP A 3 3.06 19.85 0.60
CA ASP A 3 3.03 21.02 1.51
C ASP A 3 1.86 20.97 2.49
N ILE A 4 0.74 20.37 2.07
CA ILE A 4 -0.46 20.23 2.90
C ILE A 4 -0.71 18.77 3.32
N ALA A 5 0.17 17.87 2.89
CA ALA A 5 0.14 16.44 3.18
C ALA A 5 -1.20 15.77 2.89
N CYS A 6 -1.84 16.19 1.81
CA CYS A 6 -3.11 15.67 1.35
C CYS A 6 -3.10 15.45 -0.15
N TYR A 7 -3.79 14.42 -0.59
CA TYR A 7 -4.14 14.22 -1.99
C TYR A 7 -5.64 14.41 -2.19
N SER A 8 -6.02 14.75 -3.40
CA SER A 8 -7.42 14.81 -3.77
C SER A 8 -7.63 14.42 -5.23
N ARG A 9 -8.83 13.98 -5.53
CA ARG A 9 -9.26 13.69 -6.89
C ARG A 9 -10.76 13.94 -7.07
N PRO A 10 -11.22 14.28 -8.29
CA PRO A 10 -12.64 14.35 -8.60
C PRO A 10 -13.30 12.98 -8.46
N GLU A 11 -14.54 12.99 -8.00
CA GLU A 11 -15.41 11.82 -7.91
C GLU A 11 -16.75 12.07 -8.58
N VAL A 12 -17.48 10.99 -8.87
CA VAL A 12 -18.81 11.04 -9.48
C VAL A 12 -19.79 11.84 -8.60
N GLY A 13 -20.69 12.59 -9.22
CA GLY A 13 -21.74 13.31 -8.51
C GLY A 13 -21.29 14.63 -7.87
N ASN A 14 -20.34 15.32 -8.47
CA ASN A 14 -19.78 16.58 -7.97
C ASN A 14 -19.15 16.46 -6.58
N HIS A 15 -18.49 15.33 -6.33
CA HIS A 15 -17.73 15.10 -5.12
C HIS A 15 -16.23 15.22 -5.37
N ILE A 16 -15.49 15.47 -4.32
CA ILE A 16 -14.04 15.35 -4.27
C ILE A 16 -13.67 14.34 -3.19
N LEU A 17 -12.80 13.40 -3.54
CA LEU A 17 -12.17 12.52 -2.57
C LEU A 17 -10.92 13.21 -2.04
N ILE A 18 -10.75 13.19 -0.73
CA ILE A 18 -9.57 13.73 -0.04
C ILE A 18 -9.00 12.63 0.86
N GLY A 19 -7.68 12.49 0.86
CA GLY A 19 -6.98 11.57 1.73
C GLY A 19 -5.67 12.16 2.26
N SER A 20 -5.13 11.57 3.33
CA SER A 20 -3.84 11.94 3.92
C SER A 20 -2.68 11.34 3.13
N GLU A 21 -1.54 12.02 3.15
CA GLU A 21 -0.24 11.51 2.72
C GLU A 21 0.61 11.05 3.94
N ASP A 22 -0.02 10.89 5.11
CA ASP A 22 0.60 10.46 6.35
C ASP A 22 1.87 11.25 6.72
N PRO A 23 1.77 12.58 6.85
CA PRO A 23 2.92 13.41 7.20
C PRO A 23 3.42 13.07 8.61
N GLU A 24 4.69 13.34 8.88
CA GLU A 24 5.31 13.07 10.19
C GLU A 24 4.62 13.79 11.37
N CYS A 25 3.92 14.91 11.10
CA CYS A 25 3.17 15.62 12.13
C CYS A 25 1.85 14.96 12.52
N ASP A 26 1.39 14.00 11.75
CA ASP A 26 0.19 13.23 12.06
C ASP A 26 0.58 11.95 12.80
N ILE A 27 -0.05 11.73 13.97
CA ILE A 27 0.25 10.56 14.80
C ILE A 27 -0.33 9.31 14.12
N ARG A 28 0.53 8.34 13.84
CA ARG A 28 0.12 7.01 13.41
C ARG A 28 -0.32 6.20 14.62
N HIS A 29 -1.45 5.51 14.50
CA HIS A 29 -1.98 4.64 15.54
C HIS A 29 -1.91 3.20 15.09
N GLU A 30 -1.17 2.39 15.84
CA GLU A 30 -1.29 0.93 15.74
C GLU A 30 -2.52 0.49 16.51
N VAL A 31 -3.35 -0.32 15.88
CA VAL A 31 -4.62 -0.76 16.44
C VAL A 31 -4.78 -2.27 16.31
N ASP A 32 -5.59 -2.85 17.18
CA ASP A 32 -5.99 -4.25 17.07
C ASP A 32 -6.87 -4.44 15.83
N PRO A 33 -6.46 -5.24 14.82
CA PRO A 33 -7.22 -5.43 13.59
C PRO A 33 -8.59 -6.07 13.82
N ASP A 34 -8.78 -6.78 14.93
CA ASP A 34 -10.06 -7.41 15.29
C ASP A 34 -10.97 -6.48 16.11
N ASN A 35 -10.44 -5.35 16.61
CA ASN A 35 -11.20 -4.44 17.47
C ASN A 35 -10.71 -2.99 17.35
N TRP A 36 -11.04 -2.32 16.26
CA TRP A 36 -10.67 -0.93 16.02
C TRP A 36 -11.89 -0.04 15.77
N ASP A 37 -11.70 1.27 15.98
CA ASP A 37 -12.76 2.26 15.76
C ASP A 37 -12.81 2.69 14.29
N ASN A 38 -13.87 2.35 13.59
CA ASN A 38 -14.11 2.70 12.20
C ASN A 38 -14.92 4.00 11.99
N ASN A 39 -15.13 4.78 13.05
CA ASN A 39 -15.74 6.08 12.95
C ASN A 39 -14.72 7.13 12.44
N PHE A 40 -15.25 8.19 11.84
CA PHE A 40 -14.43 9.34 11.48
C PHE A 40 -13.89 10.03 12.72
N SER A 41 -12.58 10.30 12.71
CA SER A 41 -11.89 11.08 13.73
C SER A 41 -11.76 12.56 13.33
N GLU A 42 -11.14 13.35 14.19
CA GLU A 42 -10.77 14.74 13.87
C GLU A 42 -9.80 14.83 12.67
N GLN A 43 -9.08 13.76 12.38
CA GLN A 43 -8.18 13.68 11.22
C GLN A 43 -8.91 13.93 9.90
N TRP A 44 -10.15 13.46 9.75
CA TRP A 44 -10.95 13.78 8.57
C TRP A 44 -11.13 15.30 8.38
N THR A 45 -11.48 16.01 9.46
CA THR A 45 -11.66 17.47 9.43
C THR A 45 -10.33 18.16 9.10
N THR A 46 -9.22 17.70 9.70
CA THR A 46 -7.88 18.21 9.45
C THR A 46 -7.51 18.10 7.97
N GLN A 47 -7.74 16.95 7.34
CA GLN A 47 -7.49 16.74 5.91
C GLN A 47 -8.35 17.65 5.03
N ALA A 48 -9.63 17.80 5.36
CA ALA A 48 -10.52 18.69 4.63
C ALA A 48 -10.07 20.17 4.74
N MET A 49 -9.64 20.60 5.92
CA MET A 49 -9.11 21.95 6.16
C MET A 49 -7.81 22.21 5.39
N ARG A 50 -6.89 21.22 5.38
CA ARG A 50 -5.66 21.30 4.59
C ARG A 50 -5.96 21.48 3.11
N GLN A 51 -6.87 20.65 2.57
CA GLN A 51 -7.25 20.73 1.16
C GLN A 51 -7.95 22.06 0.81
N ALA A 52 -8.75 22.60 1.70
CA ALA A 52 -9.43 23.89 1.51
C ALA A 52 -8.44 25.07 1.40
N GLN A 53 -7.22 24.95 1.91
CA GLN A 53 -6.16 25.95 1.73
C GLN A 53 -5.71 26.04 0.26
N ARG A 54 -5.76 24.93 -0.48
CA ARG A 54 -5.42 24.89 -1.91
C ARG A 54 -6.61 25.19 -2.79
N ILE A 55 -7.79 24.81 -2.37
CA ILE A 55 -9.05 25.00 -3.12
C ILE A 55 -10.03 25.78 -2.22
N PRO A 56 -9.90 27.11 -2.12
CA PRO A 56 -10.75 27.93 -1.22
C PRO A 56 -12.25 27.80 -1.52
N SER A 57 -12.61 27.54 -2.77
CA SER A 57 -14.01 27.34 -3.18
C SER A 57 -14.61 26.00 -2.76
N LEU A 58 -13.79 25.08 -2.25
CA LEU A 58 -14.25 23.75 -1.82
C LEU A 58 -15.24 23.86 -0.65
N GLY A 59 -14.93 24.76 0.30
CA GLY A 59 -15.65 24.82 1.55
C GLY A 59 -15.39 23.57 2.40
N ILE A 60 -15.88 23.59 3.62
CA ILE A 60 -15.82 22.44 4.53
C ILE A 60 -17.24 22.02 4.86
N THR A 61 -17.59 20.81 4.46
CA THR A 61 -18.91 20.25 4.77
C THR A 61 -18.96 19.71 6.19
N SER A 62 -20.10 19.89 6.86
CA SER A 62 -20.37 19.24 8.15
C SER A 62 -20.81 17.78 7.98
N LYS A 63 -21.06 17.33 6.75
CA LYS A 63 -21.59 16.01 6.46
C LYS A 63 -20.46 15.12 5.90
N MET A 64 -19.94 14.28 6.75
CA MET A 64 -18.90 13.31 6.39
C MET A 64 -19.46 12.21 5.50
N ARG A 65 -18.66 11.78 4.52
CA ARG A 65 -18.87 10.59 3.70
C ARG A 65 -17.52 9.97 3.40
N GLY A 66 -17.42 8.67 3.42
CA GLY A 66 -16.19 7.95 3.12
C GLY A 66 -16.10 6.64 3.87
N ALA A 67 -14.89 6.15 4.01
CA ALA A 67 -14.54 4.97 4.78
C ALA A 67 -13.33 5.28 5.65
N VAL A 68 -13.30 4.66 6.82
CA VAL A 68 -12.12 4.53 7.68
C VAL A 68 -11.76 3.07 7.64
N ASP A 69 -10.50 2.74 7.38
CA ASP A 69 -10.05 1.37 7.26
C ASP A 69 -8.60 1.23 7.71
N LEU A 70 -8.09 0.02 7.72
CA LEU A 70 -6.76 -0.33 8.18
C LEU A 70 -5.78 -0.50 7.02
N TYR A 71 -4.51 -0.18 7.26
CA TYR A 71 -3.39 -0.61 6.42
C TYR A 71 -2.66 -1.78 7.07
N ASP A 72 -2.37 -2.80 6.29
CA ASP A 72 -1.48 -3.91 6.65
C ASP A 72 -0.03 -3.53 6.32
N VAL A 73 0.61 -2.82 7.23
CA VAL A 73 1.93 -2.19 7.01
C VAL A 73 3.05 -3.17 7.31
N THR A 74 4.01 -3.30 6.40
CA THR A 74 5.29 -3.97 6.64
C THR A 74 6.31 -2.99 7.21
N GLU A 75 7.39 -3.48 7.79
CA GLU A 75 8.42 -2.66 8.42
C GLU A 75 9.06 -1.65 7.46
N ASP A 76 9.18 -2.00 6.17
CA ASP A 76 9.74 -1.13 5.14
C ASP A 76 8.69 -0.61 4.13
N TRP A 77 7.41 -0.78 4.43
CA TRP A 77 6.29 -0.40 3.58
C TRP A 77 6.28 -1.04 2.18
N ALA A 78 7.18 -2.00 1.92
CA ALA A 78 7.18 -2.78 0.70
C ALA A 78 6.32 -4.05 0.86
N PRO A 79 5.55 -4.46 -0.14
CA PRO A 79 4.69 -5.64 -0.03
C PRO A 79 5.50 -6.92 0.08
N ILE A 80 4.87 -7.97 0.62
CA ILE A 80 5.40 -9.33 0.62
C ILE A 80 4.62 -10.15 -0.40
N TYR A 81 5.32 -10.60 -1.44
CA TYR A 81 4.84 -11.57 -2.41
C TYR A 81 5.75 -12.79 -2.34
N ASP A 82 5.34 -13.82 -1.64
CA ASP A 82 6.22 -14.96 -1.34
C ASP A 82 5.42 -16.24 -1.07
N LYS A 83 6.13 -17.35 -0.98
CA LYS A 83 5.65 -18.55 -0.32
C LYS A 83 5.74 -18.39 1.19
N SER A 84 4.96 -19.14 1.95
CA SER A 84 5.15 -19.28 3.39
C SER A 84 6.05 -20.46 3.75
N SER A 85 6.24 -20.70 5.05
CA SER A 85 6.86 -21.94 5.57
C SER A 85 5.93 -23.17 5.43
N ILE A 86 4.63 -22.94 5.17
CA ILE A 86 3.64 -23.99 4.99
C ILE A 86 3.58 -24.36 3.51
N HIS A 87 3.78 -25.63 3.20
CA HIS A 87 3.74 -26.10 1.82
C HIS A 87 2.41 -25.78 1.11
N GLY A 88 2.50 -25.16 -0.05
CA GLY A 88 1.33 -24.77 -0.86
C GLY A 88 0.63 -23.49 -0.39
N TYR A 89 1.08 -22.84 0.65
CA TYR A 89 0.56 -21.56 1.11
C TYR A 89 1.43 -20.40 0.62
N PHE A 90 0.85 -19.53 -0.20
CA PHE A 90 1.49 -18.35 -0.76
C PHE A 90 0.86 -17.09 -0.19
N MET A 91 1.63 -16.01 -0.12
CA MET A 91 1.25 -14.74 0.50
C MET A 91 1.38 -13.58 -0.47
N ALA A 92 0.36 -12.73 -0.50
CA ALA A 92 0.39 -11.43 -1.13
C ALA A 92 -0.20 -10.45 -0.10
N ILE A 93 0.63 -9.89 0.75
CA ILE A 93 0.27 -9.15 1.96
C ILE A 93 1.16 -7.91 2.12
N GLY A 94 0.88 -7.10 3.13
CA GLY A 94 1.67 -5.90 3.43
C GLY A 94 1.48 -4.83 2.36
N THR A 95 0.23 -4.53 2.02
CA THR A 95 -0.10 -3.59 0.94
C THR A 95 0.29 -2.15 1.27
N SER A 96 0.46 -1.84 2.56
CA SER A 96 0.88 -0.53 3.08
C SER A 96 0.08 0.63 2.48
N GLY A 97 -1.18 0.36 2.11
CA GLY A 97 -2.13 1.34 1.57
C GLY A 97 -1.92 1.74 0.10
N ASN A 98 -0.94 1.19 -0.63
CA ASN A 98 -0.57 1.72 -1.94
C ASN A 98 -0.57 0.71 -3.10
N GLN A 99 -0.94 -0.56 -2.90
CA GLN A 99 -0.73 -1.63 -3.86
C GLN A 99 -1.85 -1.84 -4.91
N PHE A 100 -2.94 -1.10 -4.87
CA PHE A 100 -4.01 -1.23 -5.88
C PHE A 100 -3.49 -1.09 -7.32
N LYS A 101 -2.62 -0.11 -7.55
CA LYS A 101 -1.98 0.13 -8.85
C LYS A 101 -1.11 -1.04 -9.32
N ASN A 102 -0.59 -1.84 -8.39
CA ASN A 102 0.32 -2.95 -8.65
C ASN A 102 -0.38 -4.30 -8.81
N ALA A 103 -1.70 -4.38 -8.64
CA ALA A 103 -2.47 -5.63 -8.68
C ALA A 103 -2.17 -6.53 -9.91
N PRO A 104 -2.04 -6.01 -11.15
CA PRO A 104 -1.69 -6.83 -12.30
C PRO A 104 -0.27 -7.43 -12.22
N VAL A 105 0.68 -6.67 -11.64
CA VAL A 105 2.06 -7.14 -11.46
C VAL A 105 2.12 -8.13 -10.30
N ALA A 106 1.42 -7.88 -9.20
CA ALA A 106 1.29 -8.80 -8.08
C ALA A 106 0.76 -10.17 -8.55
N GLY A 107 -0.30 -10.19 -9.35
CA GLY A 107 -0.81 -11.44 -9.96
C GLY A 107 0.22 -12.18 -10.80
N LYS A 108 1.03 -11.45 -11.56
CA LYS A 108 2.13 -12.03 -12.37
C LYS A 108 3.25 -12.61 -11.49
N ILE A 109 3.60 -11.91 -10.41
CA ILE A 109 4.58 -12.36 -9.42
C ILE A 109 4.10 -13.66 -8.75
N MET A 110 2.87 -13.66 -8.25
CA MET A 110 2.30 -14.83 -7.60
C MET A 110 2.24 -16.04 -8.53
N SER A 111 1.85 -15.85 -9.79
CA SER A 111 1.86 -16.89 -10.80
C SER A 111 3.26 -17.46 -11.05
N ALA A 112 4.29 -16.61 -11.09
CA ALA A 112 5.67 -17.04 -11.26
C ALA A 112 6.18 -17.83 -10.05
N LEU A 113 5.86 -17.39 -8.83
CA LEU A 113 6.23 -18.08 -7.58
C LEU A 113 5.58 -19.47 -7.50
N ILE A 114 4.30 -19.58 -7.82
CA ILE A 114 3.58 -20.87 -7.85
C ILE A 114 4.20 -21.80 -8.88
N SER A 115 4.45 -21.32 -10.10
CA SER A 115 5.07 -22.12 -11.17
C SER A 115 6.49 -22.55 -10.79
N HIS A 116 7.23 -21.72 -10.07
CA HIS A 116 8.56 -22.03 -9.58
C HIS A 116 8.52 -23.18 -8.55
N ALA A 117 7.54 -23.13 -7.64
CA ALA A 117 7.32 -24.18 -6.64
C ALA A 117 6.82 -25.50 -7.29
N ASP A 118 5.94 -25.43 -8.26
CA ASP A 118 5.47 -26.58 -9.03
C ASP A 118 6.63 -27.28 -9.76
N ALA A 119 7.61 -26.52 -10.24
CA ALA A 119 8.85 -27.03 -10.82
C ALA A 119 9.83 -27.58 -9.76
N LYS A 120 9.40 -27.75 -8.50
CA LYS A 120 10.20 -28.26 -7.37
C LYS A 120 11.44 -27.40 -7.06
N LYS A 121 11.37 -26.12 -7.35
CA LYS A 121 12.39 -25.14 -6.98
C LYS A 121 11.99 -24.43 -5.70
N ASP A 122 12.96 -24.16 -4.85
CA ASP A 122 12.75 -23.42 -3.62
C ASP A 122 13.16 -21.97 -3.78
N HIS A 123 12.22 -21.06 -3.66
CA HIS A 123 12.44 -19.61 -3.79
C HIS A 123 13.45 -19.07 -2.75
N ASP A 124 13.53 -19.68 -1.57
CA ASP A 124 14.47 -19.26 -0.51
C ASP A 124 15.93 -19.59 -0.86
N VAL A 125 16.16 -20.58 -1.72
CA VAL A 125 17.50 -21.04 -2.12
C VAL A 125 17.86 -20.63 -3.53
N ALA A 126 16.87 -20.70 -4.42
CA ALA A 126 16.99 -20.34 -5.84
C ALA A 126 15.87 -19.36 -6.22
N PRO A 127 16.07 -18.06 -6.01
CA PRO A 127 15.04 -17.06 -6.19
C PRO A 127 14.39 -17.07 -7.58
N ALA A 128 13.08 -16.98 -7.62
CA ALA A 128 12.34 -16.83 -8.85
C ALA A 128 12.59 -15.44 -9.47
N GLN A 129 12.59 -15.37 -10.78
CA GLN A 129 12.74 -14.14 -11.55
C GLN A 129 11.66 -14.03 -12.61
N ILE A 130 11.27 -12.81 -12.94
CA ILE A 130 10.34 -12.54 -14.03
C ILE A 130 11.04 -11.72 -15.08
N LYS A 131 11.07 -12.23 -16.31
CA LYS A 131 11.53 -11.47 -17.46
C LYS A 131 10.46 -10.46 -17.88
N LEU A 132 10.86 -9.20 -17.92
CA LEU A 132 10.06 -8.10 -18.43
C LEU A 132 10.50 -7.76 -19.86
N ASP A 133 9.95 -8.51 -20.83
CA ASP A 133 10.42 -8.50 -22.21
C ASP A 133 10.35 -7.13 -22.86
N ARG A 134 9.35 -6.30 -22.53
CA ARG A 134 9.16 -4.97 -23.14
C ARG A 134 10.25 -3.98 -22.79
N ILE A 135 10.92 -4.16 -21.65
CA ILE A 135 11.98 -3.27 -21.16
C ILE A 135 13.32 -4.00 -21.01
N GLY A 136 13.39 -5.28 -21.39
CA GLY A 136 14.63 -6.07 -21.34
C GLY A 136 15.20 -6.28 -19.95
N HIS A 137 14.34 -6.23 -18.89
CA HIS A 137 14.76 -6.33 -17.50
C HIS A 137 14.31 -7.64 -16.87
N ASN A 138 15.13 -8.21 -16.00
CA ASN A 138 14.74 -9.32 -15.14
C ASN A 138 14.41 -8.79 -13.75
N LEU A 139 13.15 -8.92 -13.35
CA LEU A 139 12.69 -8.60 -12.00
C LEU A 139 13.09 -9.74 -11.05
N ASP A 140 13.95 -9.43 -10.10
CA ASP A 140 14.32 -10.33 -9.03
C ASP A 140 13.26 -10.28 -7.92
N LEU A 141 12.64 -11.42 -7.62
CA LEU A 141 11.57 -11.49 -6.65
C LEU A 141 12.04 -11.52 -5.19
N THR A 142 13.36 -11.56 -4.94
CA THR A 142 13.91 -11.46 -3.57
C THR A 142 13.53 -10.15 -2.88
N HIS A 143 13.30 -9.08 -3.64
CA HIS A 143 12.82 -7.81 -3.11
C HIS A 143 11.46 -7.88 -2.41
N PHE A 144 10.66 -8.89 -2.75
CA PHE A 144 9.34 -9.11 -2.17
C PHE A 144 9.31 -10.28 -1.19
N SER A 145 10.46 -10.91 -0.93
CA SER A 145 10.55 -12.06 -0.05
C SER A 145 10.28 -11.68 1.41
N ARG A 146 9.62 -12.58 2.14
CA ARG A 146 9.47 -12.50 3.60
C ARG A 146 10.81 -12.55 4.34
N LEU A 147 11.86 -13.05 3.69
CA LEU A 147 13.23 -13.17 4.24
C LEU A 147 14.14 -12.02 3.79
N ARG A 148 13.62 -11.02 3.09
CA ARG A 148 14.42 -9.87 2.67
C ARG A 148 14.94 -9.06 3.84
N ASN A 149 16.05 -8.40 3.67
CA ASN A 149 16.45 -7.34 4.58
C ASN A 149 15.49 -6.16 4.42
N ILE A 150 15.15 -5.51 5.54
CA ILE A 150 14.37 -4.28 5.55
C ILE A 150 15.12 -3.23 4.74
N ASN A 151 14.43 -2.57 3.82
CA ASN A 151 15.00 -1.48 3.04
C ASN A 151 15.03 -0.19 3.87
N PRO A 152 16.21 0.29 4.33
CA PRO A 152 16.29 1.51 5.12
C PRO A 152 16.01 2.78 4.31
N ASP A 153 16.06 2.69 2.97
CA ASP A 153 15.82 3.80 2.05
C ASP A 153 14.38 3.83 1.52
N SER A 154 13.47 3.08 2.15
CA SER A 154 12.05 3.13 1.82
C SER A 154 11.46 4.50 2.13
N SER A 155 10.41 4.88 1.43
CA SER A 155 9.66 6.12 1.71
C SER A 155 8.94 6.09 3.06
N PHE A 156 8.69 4.91 3.62
CA PHE A 156 7.89 4.67 4.83
C PHE A 156 6.53 5.38 4.78
N SER A 157 5.94 5.48 3.60
CA SER A 157 4.67 6.16 3.37
C SER A 157 3.81 5.46 2.33
N VAL A 158 2.51 5.84 2.28
CA VAL A 158 1.54 5.35 1.28
C VAL A 158 1.87 5.79 -0.16
N LEU A 159 2.80 6.69 -0.33
CA LEU A 159 3.20 7.16 -1.66
C LEU A 159 4.13 6.17 -2.39
N GLY A 160 4.78 5.28 -1.66
CA GLY A 160 5.62 4.20 -2.16
C GLY A 160 7.04 4.60 -2.49
#